data_4bf85c5a62c80b0048d12fdcef706375
#
_entry.id   4bf85c5a62c80b0048d12fdcef706375
#
_cell.length_a   1.000
_cell.length_b   1.000
_cell.length_c   1.000
_cell.angle_alpha   90.00
_cell.angle_beta   90.00
_cell.angle_gamma   90.00
#
_symmetry.space_group_name_H-M   'P 1'
#
loop_
_entity.id
_entity.type
_entity.pdbx_description
1 polymer ?
#
loop_
_entity_poly.entity_id
_entity_poly.type
_entity_poly.pdbx_seq_one_letter_code
_entity_poly.pdbx_strand_id
1 'polypeptide(L)'
;MNILALSPHTDDIELGCGGSLTKWVGKHHIYVVGFSPSVESIPEGWDVNSTKMEFTNSMQTLGCDYNLLDFPVRRFPEYRQDILEEIVGLNKVVKPDLAIVPSQNDTHQDHKVISDEALRVFKCSVLGYESPYNNRTFNPVYYERLKEEHLWKKKELINMYKSQKAKGMDYFSEEFIYGLARVRGLQIKSQYAEAFECYQFVS
;
A
#
# COMPACT_ATOMS: atom_id res chain seq x y z
N MET A 1 4.22 -14.53 11.17
CA MET A 1 3.08 -13.62 11.36
C MET A 1 2.24 -13.60 10.09
N ASN A 2 0.95 -13.38 10.24
CA ASN A 2 0.05 -13.05 9.14
C ASN A 2 0.00 -11.53 9.00
N ILE A 3 0.36 -11.01 7.85
CA ILE A 3 0.33 -9.58 7.52
C ILE A 3 -0.76 -9.34 6.49
N LEU A 4 -1.73 -8.49 6.82
CA LEU A 4 -2.77 -8.05 5.89
C LEU A 4 -2.48 -6.61 5.47
N ALA A 5 -2.25 -6.39 4.18
CA ALA A 5 -1.95 -5.09 3.61
C ALA A 5 -3.12 -4.61 2.74
N LEU A 6 -3.67 -3.44 3.05
CA LEU A 6 -4.81 -2.86 2.37
C LEU A 6 -4.35 -1.75 1.41
N SER A 7 -4.63 -1.91 0.13
CA SER A 7 -4.33 -0.97 -0.94
C SER A 7 -5.64 -0.39 -1.50
N PRO A 8 -5.95 0.88 -1.30
CA PRO A 8 -7.15 1.49 -1.88
C PRO A 8 -7.22 1.31 -3.40
N HIS A 9 -6.13 1.57 -4.09
CA HIS A 9 -5.96 1.35 -5.52
C HIS A 9 -4.86 0.32 -5.78
N THR A 10 -4.59 0.03 -7.02
CA THR A 10 -3.71 -1.09 -7.41
C THR A 10 -2.23 -0.85 -7.12
N ASP A 11 -1.76 0.39 -6.99
CA ASP A 11 -0.34 0.77 -6.89
C ASP A 11 0.05 1.38 -5.52
N ASP A 12 -0.93 1.67 -4.66
CA ASP A 12 -0.69 2.40 -3.41
C ASP A 12 0.23 1.65 -2.44
N ILE A 13 0.07 0.32 -2.33
CA ILE A 13 0.83 -0.46 -1.35
C ILE A 13 2.31 -0.57 -1.73
N GLU A 14 2.62 -0.70 -3.02
CA GLU A 14 4.00 -0.72 -3.49
C GLU A 14 4.64 0.66 -3.32
N LEU A 15 3.91 1.73 -3.65
CA LEU A 15 4.38 3.09 -3.46
C LEU A 15 4.63 3.39 -1.98
N GLY A 16 3.71 3.00 -1.11
CA GLY A 16 3.79 3.25 0.32
C GLY A 16 4.85 2.41 1.03
N CYS A 17 4.84 1.08 0.84
CA CYS A 17 5.69 0.17 1.62
C CYS A 17 6.22 -1.06 0.86
N GLY A 18 6.36 -0.98 -0.47
CA GLY A 18 6.84 -2.09 -1.30
C GLY A 18 8.21 -2.64 -0.90
N GLY A 19 9.11 -1.80 -0.38
CA GLY A 19 10.41 -2.23 0.16
C GLY A 19 10.27 -3.08 1.41
N SER A 20 9.39 -2.71 2.32
CA SER A 20 9.08 -3.48 3.54
C SER A 20 8.42 -4.80 3.19
N LEU A 21 7.43 -4.81 2.29
CA LEU A 21 6.80 -6.04 1.82
C LEU A 21 7.83 -6.99 1.20
N THR A 22 8.73 -6.47 0.37
CA THR A 22 9.83 -7.26 -0.22
C THR A 22 10.74 -7.88 0.84
N LYS A 23 11.02 -7.16 1.92
CA LYS A 23 11.84 -7.66 3.03
C LYS A 23 11.13 -8.72 3.85
N TRP A 24 9.81 -8.62 3.97
CA TRP A 24 8.97 -9.49 4.82
C TRP A 24 8.51 -10.76 4.11
N VAL A 25 8.34 -10.72 2.78
CA VAL A 25 7.97 -11.89 2.00
C VAL A 25 8.99 -13.02 2.20
N GLY A 26 8.53 -14.26 2.26
CA GLY A 26 9.37 -15.42 2.57
C GLY A 26 9.66 -15.64 4.06
N LYS A 27 9.37 -14.65 4.93
CA LYS A 27 9.47 -14.76 6.40
C LYS A 27 8.11 -14.72 7.08
N HIS A 28 7.14 -14.07 6.45
CA HIS A 28 5.80 -13.85 6.94
C HIS A 28 4.80 -14.21 5.83
N HIS A 29 3.61 -14.61 6.22
CA HIS A 29 2.50 -14.80 5.30
C HIS A 29 1.88 -13.43 5.02
N ILE A 30 2.01 -12.95 3.78
CA ILE A 30 1.52 -11.65 3.36
C ILE A 30 0.30 -11.83 2.47
N TYR A 31 -0.77 -11.14 2.79
CA TYR A 31 -1.98 -11.05 1.99
C TYR A 31 -2.26 -9.59 1.64
N VAL A 32 -2.23 -9.26 0.36
CA VAL A 32 -2.50 -7.92 -0.14
C VAL A 32 -3.91 -7.85 -0.72
N VAL A 33 -4.67 -6.83 -0.34
CA VAL A 33 -6.00 -6.59 -0.92
C VAL A 33 -6.04 -5.22 -1.57
N GLY A 34 -6.20 -5.20 -2.90
CA GLY A 34 -6.58 -4.00 -3.65
C GLY A 34 -8.10 -3.84 -3.60
N PHE A 35 -8.58 -2.63 -3.28
CA PHE A 35 -10.02 -2.37 -3.18
C PHE A 35 -10.64 -1.91 -4.51
N SER A 36 -9.85 -1.26 -5.36
CA SER A 36 -10.32 -0.78 -6.67
C SER A 36 -9.30 -1.10 -7.77
N PRO A 37 -9.76 -1.61 -8.93
CA PRO A 37 -8.93 -1.66 -10.14
C PRO A 37 -8.74 -0.28 -10.78
N SER A 38 -9.39 0.76 -10.28
CA SER A 38 -9.27 2.16 -10.74
C SER A 38 -9.52 2.34 -12.25
N VAL A 39 -10.52 1.64 -12.80
CA VAL A 39 -10.82 1.60 -14.24
C VAL A 39 -11.03 3.00 -14.81
N GLU A 40 -11.77 3.87 -14.09
CA GLU A 40 -12.04 5.25 -14.50
C GLU A 40 -10.79 6.16 -14.48
N SER A 41 -9.69 5.65 -13.98
CA SER A 41 -8.40 6.36 -13.92
C SER A 41 -7.39 5.86 -14.95
N ILE A 42 -7.76 4.93 -15.82
CA ILE A 42 -6.92 4.41 -16.91
C ILE A 42 -6.80 5.51 -17.99
N PRO A 43 -5.59 5.85 -18.45
CA PRO A 43 -5.40 6.82 -19.51
C PRO A 43 -6.03 6.36 -20.84
N GLU A 44 -6.43 7.32 -21.66
CA GLU A 44 -6.94 7.03 -23.00
C GLU A 44 -5.94 6.21 -23.83
N GLY A 45 -6.44 5.24 -24.58
CA GLY A 45 -5.62 4.34 -25.40
C GLY A 45 -5.07 3.10 -24.69
N TRP A 46 -5.30 2.97 -23.38
CA TRP A 46 -4.95 1.77 -22.62
C TRP A 46 -6.15 0.82 -22.49
N ASP A 47 -5.87 -0.50 -22.39
CA ASP A 47 -6.90 -1.52 -22.16
C ASP A 47 -7.57 -1.31 -20.79
N VAL A 48 -8.86 -1.53 -20.72
CA VAL A 48 -9.67 -1.39 -19.50
C VAL A 48 -9.19 -2.31 -18.36
N ASN A 49 -8.51 -3.40 -18.66
CA ASN A 49 -7.94 -4.34 -17.69
C ASN A 49 -6.47 -4.04 -17.35
N SER A 50 -5.87 -2.96 -17.87
CA SER A 50 -4.44 -2.68 -17.69
C SER A 50 -4.04 -2.67 -16.22
N THR A 51 -4.71 -1.89 -15.38
CA THR A 51 -4.41 -1.78 -13.95
C THR A 51 -4.58 -3.10 -13.19
N LYS A 52 -5.59 -3.89 -13.56
CA LYS A 52 -5.82 -5.22 -12.99
C LYS A 52 -4.69 -6.18 -13.32
N MET A 53 -4.24 -6.19 -14.60
CA MET A 53 -3.11 -7.01 -15.04
C MET A 53 -1.80 -6.55 -14.38
N GLU A 54 -1.58 -5.24 -14.27
CA GLU A 54 -0.40 -4.65 -13.66
C GLU A 54 -0.31 -5.02 -12.17
N PHE A 55 -1.42 -4.91 -11.43
CA PHE A 55 -1.52 -5.36 -10.03
C PHE A 55 -1.23 -6.86 -9.89
N THR A 56 -1.88 -7.68 -10.70
CA THR A 56 -1.68 -9.14 -10.70
C THR A 56 -0.20 -9.48 -10.90
N ASN A 57 0.44 -8.88 -11.91
CA ASN A 57 1.86 -9.10 -12.21
C ASN A 57 2.75 -8.64 -11.06
N SER A 58 2.45 -7.49 -10.44
CA SER A 58 3.18 -6.97 -9.29
C SER A 58 3.11 -7.92 -8.10
N MET A 59 1.92 -8.38 -7.73
CA MET A 59 1.72 -9.31 -6.61
C MET A 59 2.36 -10.68 -6.83
N GLN A 60 2.25 -11.22 -8.05
CA GLN A 60 2.94 -12.46 -8.43
C GLN A 60 4.47 -12.32 -8.37
N THR A 61 4.99 -11.17 -8.80
CA THR A 61 6.42 -10.87 -8.76
C THR A 61 6.92 -10.64 -7.33
N LEU A 62 6.10 -10.07 -6.47
CA LEU A 62 6.37 -9.97 -5.03
C LEU A 62 6.35 -11.35 -4.37
N GLY A 63 5.49 -12.27 -4.83
CA GLY A 63 5.37 -13.63 -4.28
C GLY A 63 4.52 -13.68 -3.02
N CYS A 64 3.43 -12.92 -2.95
CA CYS A 64 2.48 -12.91 -1.86
C CYS A 64 1.08 -13.36 -2.33
N ASP A 65 0.21 -13.70 -1.39
CA ASP A 65 -1.20 -13.88 -1.67
C ASP A 65 -1.88 -12.53 -1.88
N TYR A 66 -2.88 -12.49 -2.75
CA TYR A 66 -3.57 -11.23 -3.05
C TYR A 66 -5.02 -11.45 -3.49
N ASN A 67 -5.83 -10.39 -3.34
CA ASN A 67 -7.14 -10.25 -3.95
C ASN A 67 -7.30 -8.83 -4.50
N LEU A 68 -8.15 -8.67 -5.52
CA LEU A 68 -8.54 -7.38 -6.06
C LEU A 68 -10.06 -7.30 -6.10
N LEU A 69 -10.62 -6.41 -5.29
CA LEU A 69 -12.04 -6.08 -5.25
C LEU A 69 -12.37 -5.10 -6.40
N ASP A 70 -13.64 -4.75 -6.54
CA ASP A 70 -14.13 -3.97 -7.69
C ASP A 70 -14.94 -2.72 -7.24
N PHE A 71 -14.48 -2.06 -6.18
CA PHE A 71 -15.09 -0.78 -5.77
C PHE A 71 -14.73 0.33 -6.75
N PRO A 72 -15.69 1.19 -7.12
CA PRO A 72 -15.43 2.28 -8.05
C PRO A 72 -14.52 3.33 -7.42
N VAL A 73 -13.40 3.65 -8.10
CA VAL A 73 -12.43 4.63 -7.65
C VAL A 73 -13.07 6.01 -7.44
N ARG A 74 -12.61 6.74 -6.43
CA ARG A 74 -13.10 8.07 -6.00
C ARG A 74 -14.52 8.07 -5.40
N ARG A 75 -15.10 6.90 -5.20
CA ARG A 75 -16.46 6.75 -4.67
C ARG A 75 -16.54 5.92 -3.39
N PHE A 76 -15.42 5.58 -2.74
CA PHE A 76 -15.43 4.79 -1.50
C PHE A 76 -16.29 5.39 -0.37
N PRO A 77 -16.44 6.72 -0.22
CA PRO A 77 -17.38 7.27 0.75
C PRO A 77 -18.83 6.83 0.57
N GLU A 78 -19.24 6.53 -0.67
CA GLU A 78 -20.59 6.01 -0.98
C GLU A 78 -20.74 4.52 -0.65
N TYR A 79 -19.63 3.77 -0.64
CA TYR A 79 -19.56 2.34 -0.38
C TYR A 79 -18.96 2.01 0.99
N ARG A 80 -18.93 2.98 1.89
CA ARG A 80 -18.24 2.86 3.18
C ARG A 80 -18.68 1.63 3.99
N GLN A 81 -20.00 1.32 4.02
CA GLN A 81 -20.49 0.16 4.77
C GLN A 81 -20.06 -1.17 4.12
N ASP A 82 -20.12 -1.25 2.79
CA ASP A 82 -19.72 -2.46 2.07
C ASP A 82 -18.22 -2.71 2.25
N ILE A 83 -17.40 -1.65 2.19
CA ILE A 83 -15.96 -1.70 2.48
C ILE A 83 -15.69 -2.18 3.91
N LEU A 84 -16.44 -1.69 4.89
CA LEU A 84 -16.34 -2.16 6.27
C LEU A 84 -16.61 -3.67 6.37
N GLU A 85 -17.67 -4.17 5.73
CA GLU A 85 -18.01 -5.59 5.76
C GLU A 85 -16.93 -6.46 5.09
N GLU A 86 -16.34 -5.99 3.99
CA GLU A 86 -15.19 -6.66 3.37
C GLU A 86 -14.00 -6.73 4.35
N ILE A 87 -13.65 -5.63 5.03
CA ILE A 87 -12.57 -5.62 6.02
C ILE A 87 -12.87 -6.55 7.20
N VAL A 88 -14.14 -6.61 7.66
CA VAL A 88 -14.59 -7.57 8.69
C VAL A 88 -14.43 -9.02 8.22
N GLY A 89 -14.78 -9.30 6.98
CA GLY A 89 -14.60 -10.62 6.34
C GLY A 89 -13.11 -11.00 6.28
N LEU A 90 -12.27 -10.10 5.79
CA LEU A 90 -10.81 -10.29 5.70
C LEU A 90 -10.19 -10.54 7.08
N ASN A 91 -10.59 -9.78 8.10
CA ASN A 91 -10.10 -9.98 9.47
C ASN A 91 -10.41 -11.38 10.00
N LYS A 92 -11.60 -11.93 9.71
CA LYS A 92 -12.01 -13.28 10.14
C LYS A 92 -11.22 -14.38 9.42
N VAL A 93 -10.94 -14.19 8.14
CA VAL A 93 -10.27 -15.19 7.30
C VAL A 93 -8.75 -15.17 7.51
N VAL A 94 -8.12 -13.99 7.40
CA VAL A 94 -6.66 -13.84 7.47
C VAL A 94 -6.16 -13.91 8.91
N LYS A 95 -6.93 -13.40 9.88
CA LYS A 95 -6.55 -13.28 11.31
C LYS A 95 -5.17 -12.62 11.44
N PRO A 96 -5.04 -11.35 11.01
CA PRO A 96 -3.74 -10.71 10.92
C PRO A 96 -3.14 -10.47 12.32
N ASP A 97 -1.83 -10.67 12.42
CA ASP A 97 -1.00 -10.20 13.54
C ASP A 97 -0.61 -8.72 13.33
N LEU A 98 -0.53 -8.31 12.06
CA LEU A 98 -0.20 -6.96 11.62
C LEU A 98 -1.07 -6.56 10.43
N ALA A 99 -1.75 -5.42 10.54
CA ALA A 99 -2.44 -4.78 9.43
C ALA A 99 -1.66 -3.56 8.95
N ILE A 100 -1.52 -3.42 7.63
CA ILE A 100 -0.89 -2.29 6.96
C ILE A 100 -1.98 -1.55 6.19
N VAL A 101 -2.15 -0.27 6.48
CA VAL A 101 -3.24 0.56 5.94
C VAL A 101 -2.70 1.90 5.45
N PRO A 102 -3.44 2.69 4.65
CA PRO A 102 -3.03 4.06 4.35
C PRO A 102 -2.94 4.91 5.63
N SER A 103 -2.09 5.94 5.61
CA SER A 103 -2.08 6.94 6.69
C SER A 103 -3.46 7.61 6.84
N GLN A 104 -3.94 7.79 8.08
CA GLN A 104 -5.16 8.55 8.37
C GLN A 104 -5.09 10.02 7.93
N ASN A 105 -3.87 10.55 7.77
CA ASN A 105 -3.60 11.91 7.31
C ASN A 105 -3.52 12.01 5.78
N ASP A 106 -3.86 10.96 5.05
CA ASP A 106 -4.00 10.99 3.60
C ASP A 106 -5.25 11.79 3.21
N THR A 107 -5.09 12.70 2.25
CA THR A 107 -6.19 13.58 1.79
C THR A 107 -7.09 12.94 0.74
N HIS A 108 -6.70 11.77 0.21
CA HIS A 108 -7.52 11.06 -0.75
C HIS A 108 -8.71 10.38 -0.04
N GLN A 109 -9.92 10.69 -0.48
CA GLN A 109 -11.15 10.20 0.17
C GLN A 109 -11.23 8.66 0.24
N ASP A 110 -10.75 7.95 -0.78
CA ASP A 110 -10.76 6.48 -0.79
C ASP A 110 -9.79 5.91 0.24
N HIS A 111 -8.56 6.47 0.34
CA HIS A 111 -7.57 6.07 1.34
C HIS A 111 -8.10 6.31 2.75
N LYS A 112 -8.78 7.43 2.95
CA LYS A 112 -9.35 7.76 4.25
C LYS A 112 -10.42 6.77 4.67
N VAL A 113 -11.31 6.35 3.78
CA VAL A 113 -12.33 5.32 4.08
C VAL A 113 -11.65 4.01 4.50
N ILE A 114 -10.66 3.53 3.73
CA ILE A 114 -9.96 2.28 4.08
C ILE A 114 -9.31 2.39 5.46
N SER A 115 -8.59 3.48 5.73
CA SER A 115 -7.91 3.67 7.01
C SER A 115 -8.89 3.76 8.18
N ASP A 116 -9.96 4.57 8.05
CA ASP A 116 -10.95 4.77 9.10
C ASP A 116 -11.69 3.45 9.44
N GLU A 117 -12.11 2.68 8.42
CA GLU A 117 -12.82 1.43 8.65
C GLU A 117 -11.90 0.31 9.16
N ALA A 118 -10.66 0.26 8.69
CA ALA A 118 -9.67 -0.69 9.18
C ALA A 118 -9.41 -0.52 10.68
N LEU A 119 -9.28 0.72 11.16
CA LEU A 119 -9.06 1.01 12.59
C LEU A 119 -10.27 0.68 13.47
N ARG A 120 -11.47 0.63 12.91
CA ARG A 120 -12.65 0.14 13.65
C ARG A 120 -12.64 -1.39 13.84
N VAL A 121 -12.08 -2.11 12.86
CA VAL A 121 -12.14 -3.57 12.79
C VAL A 121 -10.96 -4.24 13.47
N PHE A 122 -9.73 -3.82 13.14
CA PHE A 122 -8.54 -4.53 13.60
C PHE A 122 -8.27 -4.32 15.09
N LYS A 123 -7.92 -5.43 15.77
CA LYS A 123 -7.48 -5.46 17.17
C LYS A 123 -6.04 -5.98 17.32
N CYS A 124 -5.36 -6.21 16.18
CA CYS A 124 -3.94 -6.53 16.07
C CYS A 124 -3.10 -5.24 15.99
N SER A 125 -1.79 -5.37 15.77
CA SER A 125 -0.94 -4.21 15.45
C SER A 125 -1.37 -3.58 14.13
N VAL A 126 -1.40 -2.23 14.06
CA VAL A 126 -1.80 -1.49 12.85
C VAL A 126 -0.78 -0.40 12.55
N LEU A 127 -0.20 -0.46 11.35
CA LEU A 127 0.72 0.54 10.82
C LEU A 127 0.13 1.26 9.61
N GLY A 128 0.26 2.59 9.59
CA GLY A 128 -0.14 3.44 8.47
C GLY A 128 1.04 3.75 7.57
N TYR A 129 0.97 3.37 6.27
CA TYR A 129 2.03 3.70 5.31
C TYR A 129 1.93 5.12 4.77
N GLU A 130 3.05 5.64 4.32
CA GLU A 130 3.20 7.00 3.81
C GLU A 130 2.82 7.09 2.34
N SER A 131 1.99 8.10 2.00
CA SER A 131 1.70 8.55 0.63
C SER A 131 2.08 10.04 0.51
N PRO A 132 3.36 10.38 0.29
CA PRO A 132 3.85 11.77 0.45
C PRO A 132 3.20 12.77 -0.48
N TYR A 133 2.67 12.31 -1.61
CA TYR A 133 1.92 13.15 -2.55
C TYR A 133 0.53 13.54 -2.05
N ASN A 134 -0.03 12.79 -1.08
CA ASN A 134 -1.32 13.04 -0.46
C ASN A 134 -1.23 13.47 1.01
N ASN A 135 -0.23 12.97 1.76
CA ASN A 135 -0.08 13.30 3.16
C ASN A 135 0.33 14.77 3.36
N ARG A 136 -0.50 15.57 4.03
CA ARG A 136 -0.15 16.91 4.46
C ARG A 136 0.66 16.91 5.75
N THR A 137 0.38 15.95 6.62
CA THR A 137 1.12 15.63 7.82
C THR A 137 1.38 14.13 7.86
N PHE A 138 2.53 13.73 8.36
CA PHE A 138 2.88 12.34 8.56
C PHE A 138 3.79 12.25 9.79
N ASN A 139 3.39 11.47 10.78
CA ASN A 139 4.10 11.33 12.06
C ASN A 139 4.69 9.93 12.20
N PRO A 140 5.82 9.61 11.56
CA PRO A 140 6.39 8.28 11.57
C PRO A 140 6.91 7.92 12.97
N VAL A 141 6.55 6.73 13.42
CA VAL A 141 6.97 6.16 14.70
C VAL A 141 7.70 4.81 14.51
N TYR A 142 7.29 4.05 13.51
CA TYR A 142 7.94 2.80 13.13
C TYR A 142 8.72 2.98 11.83
N TYR A 143 9.94 2.42 11.78
CA TYR A 143 10.80 2.49 10.62
C TYR A 143 11.31 1.09 10.27
N GLU A 144 11.06 0.67 9.04
CA GLU A 144 11.61 -0.58 8.52
C GLU A 144 12.93 -0.28 7.79
N ARG A 145 14.05 -0.76 8.35
CA ARG A 145 15.38 -0.61 7.70
C ARG A 145 15.43 -1.41 6.42
N LEU A 146 15.82 -0.78 5.35
CA LEU A 146 15.93 -1.41 4.04
C LEU A 146 17.38 -1.49 3.57
N LYS A 147 17.66 -2.50 2.76
CA LYS A 147 18.85 -2.58 1.92
C LYS A 147 18.51 -2.15 0.52
N GLU A 148 19.54 -1.92 -0.30
CA GLU A 148 19.37 -1.53 -1.69
C GLU A 148 18.59 -2.57 -2.51
N GLU A 149 18.80 -3.88 -2.23
CA GLU A 149 18.06 -4.97 -2.87
C GLU A 149 16.53 -4.87 -2.70
N HIS A 150 16.06 -4.37 -1.53
CA HIS A 150 14.64 -4.18 -1.27
C HIS A 150 14.06 -3.01 -2.08
N LEU A 151 14.84 -1.92 -2.23
CA LEU A 151 14.43 -0.78 -3.06
C LEU A 151 14.47 -1.09 -4.54
N TRP A 152 15.47 -1.85 -4.97
CA TRP A 152 15.53 -2.34 -6.34
C TRP A 152 14.26 -3.15 -6.68
N LYS A 153 13.86 -4.06 -5.78
CA LYS A 153 12.63 -4.84 -5.96
C LYS A 153 11.38 -3.97 -5.92
N LYS A 154 11.28 -3.02 -4.97
CA LYS A 154 10.19 -2.02 -4.94
C LYS A 154 10.08 -1.28 -6.27
N LYS A 155 11.19 -0.81 -6.82
CA LYS A 155 11.24 -0.16 -8.14
C LYS A 155 10.76 -1.09 -9.26
N GLU A 156 11.15 -2.37 -9.22
CA GLU A 156 10.68 -3.37 -10.18
C GLU A 156 9.16 -3.50 -10.13
N LEU A 157 8.57 -3.64 -8.93
CA LEU A 157 7.12 -3.73 -8.74
C LEU A 157 6.40 -2.48 -9.28
N ILE A 158 6.86 -1.29 -8.90
CA ILE A 158 6.29 -0.01 -9.34
C ILE A 158 6.41 0.15 -10.87
N ASN A 159 7.46 -0.34 -11.49
CA ASN A 159 7.65 -0.29 -12.95
C ASN A 159 6.67 -1.16 -13.75
N MET A 160 5.93 -2.03 -13.10
CA MET A 160 4.87 -2.81 -13.75
C MET A 160 3.63 -1.98 -14.05
N TYR A 161 3.42 -0.87 -13.33
CA TYR A 161 2.28 0.04 -13.51
C TYR A 161 2.51 1.03 -14.67
N LYS A 162 2.66 0.48 -15.88
CA LYS A 162 2.96 1.27 -17.09
C LYS A 162 1.85 2.26 -17.44
N SER A 163 0.57 1.85 -17.25
CA SER A 163 -0.58 2.71 -17.49
C SER A 163 -0.57 3.92 -16.55
N GLN A 164 -0.19 3.72 -15.29
CA GLN A 164 -0.12 4.79 -14.30
C GLN A 164 1.09 5.70 -14.53
N LYS A 165 2.24 5.12 -14.87
CA LYS A 165 3.45 5.88 -15.24
C LYS A 165 3.24 6.74 -16.47
N ALA A 166 2.39 6.34 -17.41
CA ALA A 166 2.05 7.12 -18.59
C ALA A 166 1.35 8.46 -18.26
N LYS A 167 0.83 8.62 -17.02
CA LYS A 167 0.29 9.89 -16.53
C LYS A 167 1.37 10.94 -16.22
N GLY A 168 2.65 10.55 -16.21
CA GLY A 168 3.78 11.47 -15.95
C GLY A 168 3.90 11.94 -14.50
N MET A 169 3.41 11.16 -13.54
CA MET A 169 3.49 11.52 -12.12
C MET A 169 4.88 11.20 -11.55
N ASP A 170 5.53 12.21 -10.96
CA ASP A 170 6.92 12.13 -10.47
C ASP A 170 7.13 11.08 -9.36
N TYR A 171 6.10 10.74 -8.60
CA TYR A 171 6.20 9.75 -7.53
C TYR A 171 6.41 8.30 -8.02
N PHE A 172 6.31 8.05 -9.35
CA PHE A 172 6.74 6.81 -9.98
C PHE A 172 8.23 6.83 -10.39
N SER A 173 8.92 7.95 -10.20
CA SER A 173 10.34 8.08 -10.59
C SER A 173 11.26 7.34 -9.62
N GLU A 174 12.43 6.92 -10.12
CA GLU A 174 13.46 6.30 -9.30
C GLU A 174 14.01 7.28 -8.28
N GLU A 175 14.17 8.54 -8.68
CA GLU A 175 14.65 9.64 -7.84
C GLU A 175 13.74 9.82 -6.62
N PHE A 176 12.41 9.76 -6.82
CA PHE A 176 11.46 9.88 -5.73
C PHE A 176 11.55 8.67 -4.77
N ILE A 177 11.53 7.44 -5.31
CA ILE A 177 11.56 6.20 -4.53
C ILE A 177 12.81 6.15 -3.63
N TYR A 178 13.99 6.36 -4.21
CA TYR A 178 15.25 6.36 -3.48
C TYR A 178 15.40 7.58 -2.57
N GLY A 179 14.96 8.75 -3.02
CA GLY A 179 15.02 10.00 -2.26
C GLY A 179 14.23 9.90 -0.95
N LEU A 180 12.98 9.44 -1.01
CA LEU A 180 12.14 9.26 0.18
C LEU A 180 12.75 8.23 1.13
N ALA A 181 13.15 7.06 0.62
CA ALA A 181 13.77 6.01 1.43
C ALA A 181 15.08 6.49 2.09
N ARG A 182 15.83 7.37 1.41
CA ARG A 182 17.04 8.00 1.97
C ARG A 182 16.72 8.96 3.09
N VAL A 183 15.71 9.81 2.93
CA VAL A 183 15.24 10.73 3.99
C VAL A 183 14.85 9.95 5.24
N ARG A 184 14.03 8.90 5.08
CA ARG A 184 13.57 8.06 6.20
C ARG A 184 14.72 7.26 6.81
N GLY A 185 15.68 6.80 6.00
CA GLY A 185 16.89 6.14 6.47
C GLY A 185 17.76 7.03 7.36
N LEU A 186 17.96 8.30 6.96
CA LEU A 186 18.74 9.26 7.74
C LEU A 186 18.17 9.50 9.14
N GLN A 187 16.86 9.48 9.29
CA GLN A 187 16.19 9.70 10.59
C GLN A 187 16.56 8.63 11.63
N ILE A 188 16.96 7.43 11.19
CA ILE A 188 17.30 6.28 12.05
C ILE A 188 18.73 5.78 11.88
N LYS A 189 19.62 6.59 11.28
CA LYS A 189 21.01 6.21 10.99
C LYS A 189 21.11 4.91 10.17
N SER A 190 20.27 4.78 9.15
CA SER A 190 20.29 3.71 8.15
C SER A 190 20.52 4.29 6.76
N GLN A 191 20.98 3.47 5.83
CA GLN A 191 21.12 3.89 4.43
C GLN A 191 19.74 4.20 3.84
N TYR A 192 18.79 3.29 4.02
CA TYR A 192 17.42 3.42 3.55
C TYR A 192 16.44 2.92 4.61
N ALA A 193 15.24 3.46 4.60
CA ALA A 193 14.11 2.97 5.38
C ALA A 193 12.78 3.34 4.70
N GLU A 194 11.74 2.61 5.03
CA GLU A 194 10.36 3.04 4.93
C GLU A 194 9.84 3.37 6.33
N ALA A 195 8.90 4.30 6.40
CA ALA A 195 8.39 4.80 7.67
C ALA A 195 6.87 4.63 7.74
N PHE A 196 6.38 4.44 8.98
CA PHE A 196 4.97 4.20 9.24
C PHE A 196 4.53 4.99 10.46
N GLU A 197 3.29 5.47 10.43
CA GLU A 197 2.55 5.81 11.64
C GLU A 197 2.17 4.52 12.37
N CYS A 198 2.10 4.55 13.69
CA CYS A 198 1.68 3.40 14.50
C CYS A 198 0.38 3.76 15.21
N TYR A 199 -0.73 3.16 14.79
CA TYR A 199 -2.04 3.42 15.39
C TYR A 199 -2.36 2.50 16.54
N GLN A 200 -1.86 1.27 16.47
CA GLN A 200 -2.00 0.28 17.51
C GLN A 200 -0.79 -0.65 17.50
N PHE A 201 -0.27 -0.96 18.66
CA PHE A 201 0.77 -1.96 18.85
C PHE A 201 0.32 -2.96 19.90
N VAL A 202 0.31 -4.25 19.52
CA VAL A 202 -0.08 -5.36 20.37
C VAL A 202 1.09 -6.34 20.41
N SER A 203 1.59 -6.64 21.61
CA SER A 203 2.71 -7.55 21.87
C SER A 203 2.22 -8.99 22.10
#